data_aa81728799f4f0f0ea5e203f931ec675
#
_entry.id   aa81728799f4f0f0ea5e203f931ec675
#
_cell.length_a   1.000
_cell.length_b   1.000
_cell.length_c   1.000
_cell.angle_alpha   90.00
_cell.angle_beta   90.00
_cell.angle_gamma   90.00
#
_symmetry.space_group_name_H-M   'P 1'
#
loop_
_entity.id
_entity.type
_entity.pdbx_description
1 polymer ?
#
loop_
_entity_poly.entity_id
_entity_poly.type
_entity_poly.pdbx_seq_one_letter_code
_entity_poly.pdbx_strand_id
1 'polypeptide(L)'
;MLEILYRDDCLIAIHKPAGLLVHRSPIAAREERFAVQLLRDQIGRRVHPAHRLDRGTSGVLLFALDRDTAASLGALFETRRVKKRYLAIVRGHPASEGTIDHPLVRPVDPAARPRHAPRRPRASVAEEDEDPELIAEAEQ
;
A
#
# COMPACT_ATOMS: atom_id res chain seq x y z
N MET A 1 -2.36 13.74 -11.62
CA MET A 1 -3.45 13.37 -10.69
C MET A 1 -3.73 11.89 -10.83
N LEU A 2 -4.16 11.24 -9.73
CA LEU A 2 -4.60 9.84 -9.76
C LEU A 2 -6.09 9.80 -10.10
N GLU A 3 -6.50 8.82 -10.90
CA GLU A 3 -7.90 8.59 -11.23
C GLU A 3 -8.63 8.03 -10.00
N ILE A 4 -9.67 8.72 -9.55
CA ILE A 4 -10.51 8.29 -8.44
C ILE A 4 -11.66 7.49 -9.02
N LEU A 5 -11.76 6.21 -8.62
CA LEU A 5 -12.80 5.28 -9.05
C LEU A 5 -14.03 5.33 -8.14
N TYR A 6 -13.81 5.59 -6.86
CA TYR A 6 -14.85 5.70 -5.84
C TYR A 6 -14.38 6.56 -4.67
N ARG A 7 -15.29 7.28 -4.05
CA ARG A 7 -15.04 8.04 -2.83
C ARG A 7 -16.33 8.21 -2.03
N ASP A 8 -16.21 8.02 -0.71
CA ASP A 8 -17.22 8.42 0.28
C ASP A 8 -16.52 9.13 1.45
N ASP A 9 -17.20 9.23 2.60
CA ASP A 9 -16.67 9.93 3.78
C ASP A 9 -15.56 9.15 4.51
N CYS A 10 -15.50 7.83 4.31
CA CYS A 10 -14.63 6.92 5.05
C CYS A 10 -13.50 6.32 4.21
N LEU A 11 -13.73 6.12 2.89
CA LEU A 11 -12.77 5.45 2.02
C LEU A 11 -12.70 6.07 0.63
N ILE A 12 -11.59 5.80 -0.05
CA ILE A 12 -11.36 6.20 -1.43
C ILE A 12 -10.67 5.06 -2.19
N ALA A 13 -11.16 4.78 -3.39
CA ALA A 13 -10.54 3.85 -4.32
C ALA A 13 -9.97 4.61 -5.51
N ILE A 14 -8.75 4.29 -5.89
CA ILE A 14 -8.08 4.86 -7.07
C ILE A 14 -7.69 3.78 -8.06
N HIS A 15 -7.51 4.18 -9.30
CA HIS A 15 -6.75 3.40 -10.27
C HIS A 15 -5.26 3.70 -10.09
N LYS A 16 -4.51 2.76 -9.51
CA LYS A 16 -3.05 2.86 -9.43
C LYS A 16 -2.46 2.52 -10.81
N PRO A 17 -1.70 3.40 -11.45
CA PRO A 17 -1.01 3.05 -12.68
C PRO A 17 0.13 2.07 -12.42
N ALA A 18 0.49 1.29 -13.44
CA ALA A 18 1.72 0.51 -13.44
C ALA A 18 2.95 1.43 -13.29
N GLY A 19 4.01 0.92 -12.66
CA GLY A 19 5.23 1.69 -12.40
C GLY A 19 5.22 2.52 -11.11
N LEU A 20 4.04 2.86 -10.55
CA LEU A 20 3.92 3.63 -9.32
C LEU A 20 4.00 2.73 -8.09
N LEU A 21 4.81 3.12 -7.11
CA LEU A 21 4.84 2.49 -5.79
C LEU A 21 3.72 3.01 -4.89
N VAL A 22 3.24 2.19 -3.95
CA VAL A 22 2.18 2.60 -3.02
C VAL A 22 2.72 3.53 -1.94
N HIS A 23 3.83 3.15 -1.29
CA HIS A 23 4.46 3.91 -0.22
C HIS A 23 5.98 3.81 -0.29
N ARG A 24 6.67 4.72 0.40
CA ARG A 24 8.13 4.71 0.49
C ARG A 24 8.60 3.43 1.19
N SER A 25 9.71 2.88 0.72
CA SER A 25 10.39 1.76 1.36
C SER A 25 11.92 1.95 1.25
N PRO A 26 12.71 1.33 2.14
CA PRO A 26 14.18 1.44 2.08
C PRO A 26 14.77 0.99 0.74
N ILE A 27 14.10 0.05 0.05
CA ILE A 27 14.54 -0.46 -1.26
C ILE A 27 14.28 0.55 -2.38
N ALA A 28 13.34 1.46 -2.17
CA ALA A 28 12.90 2.47 -3.14
C ALA A 28 13.43 3.88 -2.80
N ALA A 29 14.61 3.97 -2.23
CA ALA A 29 15.21 5.24 -1.77
C ALA A 29 15.38 6.30 -2.88
N ARG A 30 15.44 5.88 -4.15
CA ARG A 30 15.57 6.77 -5.32
C ARG A 30 14.24 7.21 -5.92
N GLU A 31 13.12 6.67 -5.45
CA GLU A 31 11.80 7.03 -5.94
C GLU A 31 11.27 8.23 -5.15
N GLU A 32 10.72 9.19 -5.85
CA GLU A 32 10.19 10.43 -5.27
C GLU A 32 8.66 10.46 -5.25
N ARG A 33 8.00 9.56 -5.99
CA ARG A 33 6.56 9.57 -6.18
C ARG A 33 5.93 8.28 -5.70
N PHE A 34 4.97 8.41 -4.79
CA PHE A 34 4.23 7.29 -4.20
C PHE A 34 2.73 7.59 -4.22
N ALA A 35 1.91 6.55 -4.38
CA ALA A 35 0.45 6.69 -4.46
C ALA A 35 -0.15 7.38 -3.21
N VAL A 36 0.37 7.07 -2.01
CA VAL A 36 -0.06 7.69 -0.74
C VAL A 36 0.14 9.21 -0.80
N GLN A 37 1.32 9.68 -1.18
CA GLN A 37 1.63 11.11 -1.21
C GLN A 37 0.83 11.83 -2.29
N LEU A 38 0.80 11.26 -3.51
CA LEU A 38 0.05 11.85 -4.62
C LEU A 38 -1.44 11.97 -4.31
N LEU A 39 -2.03 10.96 -3.67
CA LEU A 39 -3.44 11.01 -3.32
C LEU A 39 -3.71 11.99 -2.18
N ARG A 40 -2.87 11.98 -1.13
CA ARG A 40 -2.93 12.94 -0.03
C ARG A 40 -2.94 14.39 -0.56
N ASP A 41 -1.98 14.70 -1.41
CA ASP A 41 -1.82 16.06 -1.95
C ASP A 41 -2.97 16.44 -2.90
N GLN A 42 -3.50 15.45 -3.63
CA GLN A 42 -4.63 15.65 -4.54
C GLN A 42 -5.93 15.98 -3.81
N ILE A 43 -6.18 15.38 -2.65
CA ILE A 43 -7.45 15.55 -1.91
C ILE A 43 -7.31 16.45 -0.67
N GLY A 44 -6.07 16.90 -0.35
CA GLY A 44 -5.79 17.75 0.81
C GLY A 44 -6.04 17.08 2.15
N ARG A 45 -5.97 15.73 2.22
CA ARG A 45 -6.32 14.97 3.43
C ARG A 45 -5.42 13.74 3.56
N ARG A 46 -5.02 13.39 4.80
CA ARG A 46 -4.27 12.16 5.09
C ARG A 46 -5.05 10.94 4.63
N VAL A 47 -4.34 9.97 4.06
CA VAL A 47 -4.90 8.70 3.58
C VAL A 47 -4.10 7.52 4.11
N HIS A 48 -4.77 6.40 4.36
CA HIS A 48 -4.19 5.18 4.89
C HIS A 48 -4.41 4.03 3.91
N PRO A 49 -3.37 3.45 3.29
CA PRO A 49 -3.54 2.36 2.34
C PRO A 49 -4.05 1.10 3.06
N ALA A 50 -5.18 0.55 2.60
CA ALA A 50 -5.76 -0.67 3.15
C ALA A 50 -4.99 -1.92 2.71
N HIS A 51 -4.38 -1.87 1.54
CA HIS A 51 -3.55 -2.93 0.97
C HIS A 51 -2.49 -2.35 0.06
N ARG A 52 -1.72 -3.21 -0.58
CA ARG A 52 -0.72 -2.78 -1.57
C ARG A 52 -0.87 -3.56 -2.86
N LEU A 53 -0.47 -2.92 -3.94
CA LEU A 53 -0.18 -3.52 -5.23
C LEU A 53 1.31 -3.38 -5.52
N ASP A 54 1.89 -4.35 -6.20
CA ASP A 54 3.29 -4.27 -6.61
C ASP A 54 3.50 -3.14 -7.63
N ARG A 55 4.74 -2.72 -7.81
CA ARG A 55 5.09 -1.60 -8.70
C ARG A 55 4.54 -1.81 -10.11
N GLY A 56 4.74 -3.00 -10.68
CA GLY A 56 4.28 -3.33 -12.05
C GLY A 56 2.78 -3.56 -12.18
N THR A 57 2.07 -3.79 -11.07
CA THR A 57 0.63 -4.06 -11.07
C THR A 57 -0.14 -2.75 -11.11
N SER A 58 -1.08 -2.64 -12.03
CA SER A 58 -2.09 -1.57 -12.08
C SER A 58 -3.43 -2.04 -11.52
N GLY A 59 -4.35 -1.12 -11.27
CA GLY A 59 -5.72 -1.42 -10.88
C GLY A 59 -6.16 -0.79 -9.56
N VAL A 60 -7.21 -1.35 -8.97
CA VAL A 60 -7.91 -0.79 -7.80
C VAL A 60 -7.02 -0.83 -6.57
N LEU A 61 -6.81 0.34 -5.97
CA LEU A 61 -6.10 0.49 -4.71
C LEU A 61 -6.99 1.28 -3.74
N LEU A 62 -7.24 0.70 -2.56
CA LEU A 62 -8.11 1.27 -1.52
C LEU A 62 -7.31 1.99 -0.46
N PHE A 63 -7.84 3.13 -0.02
CA PHE A 63 -7.37 3.88 1.12
C PHE A 63 -8.52 4.19 2.05
N ALA A 64 -8.26 4.14 3.35
CA ALA A 64 -9.13 4.72 4.36
C ALA A 64 -8.82 6.22 4.52
N LEU A 65 -9.83 6.99 4.87
CA LEU A 65 -9.74 8.42 5.12
C LEU A 65 -9.65 8.75 6.61
N ASP A 66 -9.76 7.74 7.49
CA ASP A 66 -9.61 7.82 8.93
C ASP A 66 -8.98 6.54 9.49
N ARG A 67 -8.57 6.57 10.78
CA ARG A 67 -7.87 5.45 11.44
C ARG A 67 -8.79 4.26 11.72
N ASP A 68 -10.04 4.48 12.06
CA ASP A 68 -10.98 3.42 12.42
C ASP A 68 -11.36 2.60 11.18
N THR A 69 -11.63 3.28 10.07
CA THR A 69 -11.82 2.65 8.76
C THR A 69 -10.56 1.90 8.32
N ALA A 70 -9.36 2.46 8.56
CA ALA A 70 -8.10 1.79 8.24
C ALA A 70 -7.93 0.49 9.02
N ALA A 71 -8.24 0.49 10.32
CA ALA A 71 -8.19 -0.71 11.16
C ALA A 71 -9.21 -1.77 10.68
N SER A 72 -10.44 -1.35 10.40
CA SER A 72 -11.51 -2.22 9.90
C SER A 72 -11.17 -2.86 8.56
N LEU A 73 -10.68 -2.07 7.60
CA LEU A 73 -10.23 -2.59 6.31
C LEU A 73 -9.02 -3.52 6.47
N GLY A 74 -8.06 -3.16 7.32
CA GLY A 74 -6.90 -4.00 7.63
C GLY A 74 -7.31 -5.40 8.11
N ALA A 75 -8.26 -5.46 9.07
CA ALA A 75 -8.82 -6.72 9.57
C ALA A 75 -9.49 -7.56 8.47
N LEU A 76 -10.23 -6.93 7.55
CA LEU A 76 -10.84 -7.63 6.41
C LEU A 76 -9.81 -8.26 5.47
N PHE A 77 -8.70 -7.55 5.20
CA PHE A 77 -7.61 -8.07 4.37
C PHE A 77 -6.82 -9.18 5.10
N GLU A 78 -6.55 -9.02 6.37
CA GLU A 78 -5.83 -9.99 7.20
C GLU A 78 -6.61 -11.30 7.33
N THR A 79 -7.91 -11.22 7.57
CA THR A 79 -8.80 -12.38 7.68
C THR A 79 -9.25 -12.95 6.33
N ARG A 80 -8.69 -12.46 5.22
CA ARG A 80 -8.98 -12.90 3.85
C ARG A 80 -10.46 -12.80 3.45
N ARG A 81 -11.20 -11.88 4.04
CA ARG A 81 -12.62 -11.65 3.73
C ARG A 81 -12.83 -10.80 2.48
N VAL A 82 -11.78 -10.23 1.91
CA VAL A 82 -11.82 -9.45 0.68
C VAL A 82 -11.61 -10.36 -0.52
N LYS A 83 -12.59 -10.42 -1.43
CA LYS A 83 -12.46 -11.10 -2.71
C LYS A 83 -11.64 -10.24 -3.67
N LYS A 84 -10.55 -10.79 -4.20
CA LYS A 84 -9.64 -10.11 -5.14
C LYS A 84 -9.64 -10.84 -6.48
N ARG A 85 -9.71 -10.07 -7.57
CA ARG A 85 -9.61 -10.58 -8.93
C ARG A 85 -8.53 -9.80 -9.68
N TYR A 86 -7.71 -10.53 -10.41
CA TYR A 86 -6.64 -9.99 -11.22
C TYR A 86 -6.70 -10.57 -12.63
N LEU A 87 -6.24 -9.77 -13.60
CA LEU A 87 -5.93 -10.24 -14.95
C LEU A 87 -4.43 -10.32 -15.09
N ALA A 88 -3.94 -11.40 -15.69
CA ALA A 88 -2.52 -11.59 -15.95
C ALA A 88 -2.30 -12.14 -17.36
N ILE A 89 -1.25 -11.65 -18.01
CA ILE A 89 -0.76 -12.24 -19.24
C ILE A 89 0.32 -13.25 -18.86
N VAL A 90 0.11 -14.50 -19.24
CA VAL A 90 1.02 -15.61 -18.92
C VAL A 90 1.63 -16.19 -20.19
N ARG A 91 2.78 -16.85 -20.04
CA ARG A 91 3.41 -17.58 -21.15
C ARG A 91 2.79 -18.97 -21.26
N GLY A 92 2.53 -19.41 -22.50
CA GLY A 92 1.97 -20.75 -22.78
C GLY A 92 0.45 -20.78 -22.72
N HIS A 93 -0.09 -21.97 -22.60
CA HIS A 93 -1.52 -22.25 -22.57
C HIS A 93 -1.84 -22.99 -21.25
N PRO A 94 -2.16 -22.28 -20.17
CA PRO A 94 -2.57 -22.92 -18.92
C PRO A 94 -3.93 -23.62 -19.09
N ALA A 95 -4.26 -24.52 -18.18
CA ALA A 95 -5.63 -25.03 -18.06
C ALA A 95 -6.62 -23.88 -17.86
N SER A 96 -7.87 -24.10 -18.29
CA SER A 96 -8.93 -23.07 -18.21
C SER A 96 -9.22 -22.63 -16.77
N GLU A 97 -9.00 -23.51 -15.81
CA GLU A 97 -9.15 -23.23 -14.38
C GLU A 97 -8.26 -24.16 -13.56
N GLY A 98 -7.98 -23.76 -12.32
CA GLY A 98 -7.17 -24.52 -11.38
C GLY A 98 -6.86 -23.75 -10.13
N THR A 99 -6.32 -24.44 -9.13
CA THR A 99 -5.83 -23.83 -7.90
C THR A 99 -4.32 -24.02 -7.81
N ILE A 100 -3.59 -22.94 -7.55
CA ILE A 100 -2.17 -22.97 -7.28
C ILE A 100 -1.98 -22.69 -5.79
N ASP A 101 -1.68 -23.73 -5.02
CA ASP A 101 -1.33 -23.65 -3.61
C ASP A 101 0.16 -23.97 -3.46
N HIS A 102 1.00 -23.01 -3.80
CA HIS A 102 2.45 -23.12 -3.76
C HIS A 102 3.05 -21.99 -2.96
N PRO A 103 3.86 -22.26 -1.91
CA PRO A 103 4.55 -21.22 -1.15
C PRO A 103 5.47 -20.42 -2.06
N LEU A 104 5.30 -19.10 -2.07
CA LEU A 104 6.22 -18.21 -2.76
C LEU A 104 7.48 -18.03 -1.93
N VAL A 105 8.55 -18.70 -2.31
CA VAL A 105 9.87 -18.52 -1.73
C VAL A 105 10.54 -17.33 -2.40
N ARG A 106 10.95 -16.34 -1.60
CA ARG A 106 11.73 -15.23 -2.13
C ARG A 106 13.08 -15.79 -2.61
N PRO A 107 13.47 -15.56 -3.88
CA PRO A 107 14.81 -15.94 -4.33
C PRO A 107 15.85 -15.34 -3.38
N VAL A 108 16.74 -16.17 -2.85
CA VAL A 108 17.88 -15.68 -2.09
C VAL A 108 18.81 -15.03 -3.10
N ASP A 109 18.94 -13.71 -3.05
CA ASP A 109 19.96 -13.01 -3.82
C ASP A 109 21.34 -13.42 -3.23
N PRO A 110 22.18 -14.14 -3.97
CA PRO A 110 23.48 -14.56 -3.45
C PRO A 110 24.40 -13.38 -3.14
N ALA A 111 24.12 -12.19 -3.64
CA ALA A 111 24.81 -10.95 -3.33
C ALA A 111 24.17 -10.17 -2.16
N ALA A 112 23.02 -10.61 -1.64
CA ALA A 112 22.37 -9.97 -0.51
C ALA A 112 23.21 -10.21 0.76
N ARG A 113 23.80 -9.15 1.30
CA ARG A 113 24.42 -9.20 2.62
C ARG A 113 23.43 -9.74 3.65
N PRO A 114 23.83 -10.69 4.53
CA PRO A 114 22.95 -11.20 5.58
C PRO A 114 22.48 -10.03 6.44
N ARG A 115 21.15 -9.86 6.56
CA ARG A 115 20.54 -8.89 7.46
C ARG A 115 20.68 -9.42 8.89
N HIS A 116 21.86 -9.30 9.47
CA HIS A 116 22.06 -9.49 10.89
C HIS A 116 21.63 -8.21 11.62
N ALA A 117 20.41 -8.22 12.09
CA ALA A 117 20.02 -7.60 13.36
C ALA A 117 18.67 -8.19 13.78
N PRO A 118 18.53 -8.69 15.02
CA PRO A 118 17.22 -9.09 15.53
C PRO A 118 16.30 -7.86 15.50
N ARG A 119 15.10 -8.03 14.93
CA ARG A 119 14.05 -7.02 15.01
C ARG A 119 13.80 -6.74 16.49
N ARG A 120 14.14 -5.54 16.93
CA ARG A 120 13.60 -5.02 18.18
C ARG A 120 12.08 -5.14 18.11
N PRO A 121 11.42 -5.59 19.20
CA PRO A 121 9.96 -5.60 19.24
C PRO A 121 9.49 -4.19 18.90
N ARG A 122 8.52 -4.11 18.01
CA ARG A 122 7.88 -2.85 17.61
C ARG A 122 7.29 -2.25 18.87
N ALA A 123 7.96 -1.28 19.45
CA ALA A 123 7.31 -0.35 20.35
C ALA A 123 6.13 0.24 19.59
N SER A 124 4.99 0.31 20.27
CA SER A 124 3.73 0.89 19.80
C SER A 124 4.00 2.08 18.88
N VAL A 125 3.34 2.09 17.71
CA VAL A 125 3.33 3.23 16.81
C VAL A 125 2.56 4.36 17.51
N ALA A 126 3.29 5.09 18.34
CA ALA A 126 2.94 6.41 18.80
C ALA A 126 4.11 7.32 18.37
N GLU A 127 3.78 8.37 17.67
CA GLU A 127 4.59 9.58 17.53
C GLU A 127 5.88 9.45 16.73
N GLU A 128 5.79 9.66 15.39
CA GLU A 128 6.84 10.30 14.60
C GLU A 128 6.26 10.59 13.22
N ASP A 129 5.56 11.69 13.11
CA ASP A 129 5.33 12.53 11.93
C ASP A 129 4.44 13.73 12.36
N GLU A 130 4.76 14.36 13.48
CA GLU A 130 4.30 15.72 13.77
C GLU A 130 5.25 16.67 13.03
N ASP A 131 4.79 17.16 11.89
CA ASP A 131 5.39 18.28 11.19
C ASP A 131 5.17 19.54 12.07
N PRO A 132 6.21 20.16 12.63
CA PRO A 132 6.04 21.25 13.59
C PRO A 132 5.47 22.52 12.98
N GLU A 133 5.31 22.61 11.67
CA GLU A 133 4.77 23.81 11.00
C GLU A 133 3.23 23.90 11.00
N LEU A 134 2.50 22.84 11.37
CA LEU A 134 1.03 22.84 11.35
C LEU A 134 0.38 23.19 12.70
N ILE A 135 1.17 23.40 13.77
CA ILE A 135 0.65 23.72 15.11
C ILE A 135 0.51 25.23 15.34
N ALA A 136 1.14 26.06 14.51
CA ALA A 136 1.19 27.52 14.75
C ALA A 136 -0.03 28.31 14.25
N GLU A 137 -0.97 27.71 13.51
CA GLU A 137 -2.12 28.43 12.94
C GLU A 137 -3.47 28.17 13.63
N ALA A 138 -3.51 27.42 14.72
CA ALA A 138 -4.77 27.09 15.42
C ALA A 138 -5.04 27.91 16.70
N GLU A 139 -4.19 28.88 17.04
CA GLU A 139 -4.38 29.77 18.21
C GLU A 139 -4.30 31.27 17.80
N GLN A 140 -5.23 31.71 16.95
CA GLN A 140 -5.60 33.13 16.85
C GLN A 140 -7.09 33.28 16.61
#